data_d3b575f55fb8efd027d0556821019c72
#
_entry.id   d3b575f55fb8efd027d0556821019c72
#
_cell.length_a   1.000
_cell.length_b   1.000
_cell.length_c   1.000
_cell.angle_alpha   90.00
_cell.angle_beta   90.00
_cell.angle_gamma   90.00
#
_symmetry.space_group_name_H-M   'P 1'
#
loop_
_entity.id
_entity.type
_entity.pdbx_description
1 polymer ?
#
loop_
_entity_poly.entity_id
_entity_poly.type
_entity_poly.pdbx_seq_one_letter_code
_entity_poly.pdbx_strand_id
1 'polypeptide(L)'
;MKRWGVILFVLLFAGPAAAQSVGFPSVTVGSSQAGPEVKGWVYKPSGSGPFPAIILAHSCAGTNAHTDVWGKLLVGWGYLVLAPDSFGPRGTKAVCTTPGFVTPNMRVADIAGALDYLATRPDVVKGKIGIIGHSHGGSTVLRSTQRNFGLAQRGLAAGVAYYPGCNPQFDGGVDVPVLLLAGDKDDWTPADRCRSLVSSLSRTGIVAAVYYPNAYHSFDSRSADRNVPGAAGKQHHLAYDPAAAPDAEARTRAFFAKYLR
;
A
#
# COMPACT_ATOMS: atom_id res chain seq x y z
N MET A 1 55.82 -30.67 13.76
CA MET A 1 55.31 -29.39 13.25
C MET A 1 53.86 -29.58 12.84
N LYS A 2 52.88 -29.09 13.68
CA LYS A 2 51.45 -29.20 13.40
C LYS A 2 51.01 -27.98 12.59
N ARG A 3 50.57 -28.21 11.33
CA ARG A 3 49.96 -27.16 10.49
C ARG A 3 48.51 -26.95 10.90
N TRP A 4 48.21 -25.80 11.40
CA TRP A 4 46.83 -25.36 11.66
C TRP A 4 46.27 -24.77 10.34
N GLY A 5 45.30 -25.46 9.75
CA GLY A 5 44.54 -24.93 8.61
C GLY A 5 43.52 -23.91 9.10
N VAL A 6 43.65 -22.65 8.66
CA VAL A 6 42.67 -21.63 8.86
C VAL A 6 41.51 -21.85 7.87
N ILE A 7 40.34 -22.26 8.37
CA ILE A 7 39.11 -22.32 7.55
C ILE A 7 38.52 -20.91 7.48
N LEU A 8 38.64 -20.29 6.32
CA LEU A 8 38.04 -18.98 6.04
C LEU A 8 36.55 -19.18 5.74
N PHE A 9 35.68 -18.84 6.68
CA PHE A 9 34.24 -18.77 6.42
C PHE A 9 33.96 -17.53 5.59
N VAL A 10 33.70 -17.68 4.30
CA VAL A 10 33.17 -16.62 3.43
C VAL A 10 31.69 -16.49 3.70
N LEU A 11 31.30 -15.50 4.49
CA LEU A 11 29.87 -15.05 4.63
C LEU A 11 29.45 -14.39 3.31
N LEU A 12 28.79 -15.14 2.45
CA LEU A 12 28.10 -14.59 1.29
C LEU A 12 26.89 -13.78 1.78
N PHE A 13 27.03 -12.47 1.89
CA PHE A 13 25.91 -11.57 2.02
C PHE A 13 25.17 -11.54 0.67
N ALA A 14 24.07 -12.30 0.56
CA ALA A 14 23.14 -12.15 -0.55
C ALA A 14 22.48 -10.77 -0.40
N GLY A 15 22.79 -9.84 -1.28
CA GLY A 15 22.10 -8.56 -1.38
C GLY A 15 20.60 -8.77 -1.65
N PRO A 16 19.74 -7.73 -1.44
CA PRO A 16 18.34 -7.83 -1.73
C PRO A 16 18.14 -8.23 -3.20
N ALA A 17 17.36 -9.28 -3.42
CA ALA A 17 17.04 -9.74 -4.77
C ALA A 17 16.32 -8.63 -5.55
N ALA A 18 16.64 -8.47 -6.84
CA ALA A 18 15.92 -7.57 -7.73
C ALA A 18 14.43 -7.93 -7.75
N ALA A 19 13.57 -6.91 -7.92
CA ALA A 19 12.12 -7.14 -7.99
C ALA A 19 11.79 -8.10 -9.15
N GLN A 20 11.01 -9.15 -8.86
CA GLN A 20 10.56 -10.13 -9.84
C GLN A 20 9.21 -9.73 -10.43
N SER A 21 9.10 -9.67 -11.76
CA SER A 21 7.81 -9.46 -12.45
C SER A 21 6.94 -10.70 -12.35
N VAL A 22 5.64 -10.51 -12.07
CA VAL A 22 4.63 -11.56 -11.96
C VAL A 22 3.33 -11.12 -12.65
N GLY A 23 2.49 -12.09 -13.02
CA GLY A 23 1.12 -11.89 -13.49
C GLY A 23 0.13 -12.68 -12.65
N PHE A 24 -1.07 -12.14 -12.44
CA PHE A 24 -2.15 -12.82 -11.74
C PHE A 24 -3.52 -12.26 -12.16
N PRO A 25 -4.60 -13.04 -12.09
CA PRO A 25 -5.93 -12.57 -12.48
C PRO A 25 -6.46 -11.50 -11.51
N SER A 26 -7.16 -10.50 -12.04
CA SER A 26 -8.10 -9.68 -11.27
C SER A 26 -9.35 -10.53 -10.95
N VAL A 27 -9.92 -10.38 -9.74
CA VAL A 27 -11.00 -11.26 -9.25
C VAL A 27 -12.21 -10.44 -8.83
N THR A 28 -13.39 -10.74 -9.37
CA THR A 28 -14.64 -10.07 -8.97
C THR A 28 -14.94 -10.29 -7.49
N VAL A 29 -15.18 -9.21 -6.75
CA VAL A 29 -15.58 -9.22 -5.34
C VAL A 29 -16.57 -8.09 -5.04
N GLY A 30 -17.71 -8.42 -4.44
CA GLY A 30 -18.76 -7.44 -4.18
C GLY A 30 -19.15 -6.68 -5.45
N SER A 31 -19.13 -5.35 -5.39
CA SER A 31 -19.40 -4.47 -6.54
C SER A 31 -18.19 -4.20 -7.44
N SER A 32 -17.01 -4.73 -7.09
CA SER A 32 -15.80 -4.60 -7.90
C SER A 32 -15.70 -5.75 -8.91
N GLN A 33 -15.82 -5.41 -10.19
CA GLN A 33 -15.72 -6.38 -11.28
C GLN A 33 -14.26 -6.67 -11.63
N ALA A 34 -13.97 -7.93 -12.01
CA ALA A 34 -12.67 -8.33 -12.52
C ALA A 34 -12.28 -7.49 -13.74
N GLY A 35 -11.03 -7.05 -13.74
CA GLY A 35 -10.38 -6.39 -14.86
C GLY A 35 -9.52 -7.35 -15.68
N PRO A 36 -8.62 -6.81 -16.52
CA PRO A 36 -7.61 -7.60 -17.20
C PRO A 36 -6.65 -8.28 -16.20
N GLU A 37 -5.86 -9.24 -16.69
CA GLU A 37 -4.74 -9.81 -15.92
C GLU A 37 -3.83 -8.70 -15.40
N VAL A 38 -3.54 -8.74 -14.10
CA VAL A 38 -2.72 -7.73 -13.42
C VAL A 38 -1.25 -8.15 -13.48
N LYS A 39 -0.40 -7.23 -13.92
CA LYS A 39 1.05 -7.36 -13.76
C LYS A 39 1.49 -6.73 -12.43
N GLY A 40 2.61 -7.20 -11.87
CA GLY A 40 3.14 -6.63 -10.64
C GLY A 40 4.59 -7.01 -10.40
N TRP A 41 5.16 -6.47 -9.34
CA TRP A 41 6.53 -6.74 -8.91
C TRP A 41 6.54 -7.31 -7.50
N VAL A 42 7.27 -8.42 -7.32
CA VAL A 42 7.53 -9.03 -6.02
C VAL A 42 8.91 -8.59 -5.56
N TYR A 43 8.97 -7.96 -4.39
CA TYR A 43 10.20 -7.66 -3.65
C TYR A 43 10.27 -8.64 -2.48
N LYS A 44 11.37 -9.37 -2.35
CA LYS A 44 11.50 -10.44 -1.36
C LYS A 44 12.66 -10.18 -0.41
N PRO A 45 12.48 -10.37 0.91
CA PRO A 45 13.60 -10.40 1.86
C PRO A 45 14.59 -11.54 1.55
N SER A 46 15.82 -11.40 2.00
CA SER A 46 16.78 -12.49 1.96
C SER A 46 16.32 -13.67 2.82
N GLY A 47 16.64 -14.90 2.40
CA GLY A 47 16.25 -16.13 3.10
C GLY A 47 15.08 -16.86 2.45
N SER A 48 14.74 -18.01 3.05
CA SER A 48 13.72 -18.93 2.52
C SER A 48 12.29 -18.52 2.85
N GLY A 49 12.07 -17.78 3.94
CA GLY A 49 10.73 -17.50 4.48
C GLY A 49 10.21 -18.65 5.35
N PRO A 50 8.88 -18.79 5.55
CA PRO A 50 7.86 -17.90 5.00
C PRO A 50 7.85 -16.51 5.64
N PHE A 51 7.46 -15.48 4.87
CA PHE A 51 7.40 -14.08 5.31
C PHE A 51 5.96 -13.62 5.42
N PRO A 52 5.59 -12.74 6.38
CA PRO A 52 4.39 -11.97 6.26
C PRO A 52 4.48 -11.09 5.01
N ALA A 53 3.35 -10.79 4.36
CA ALA A 53 3.36 -10.08 3.09
C ALA A 53 2.60 -8.75 3.15
N ILE A 54 2.96 -7.84 2.24
CA ILE A 54 2.27 -6.55 2.07
C ILE A 54 1.98 -6.32 0.58
N ILE A 55 0.74 -5.98 0.27
CA ILE A 55 0.35 -5.47 -1.05
C ILE A 55 0.56 -3.96 -1.04
N LEU A 56 1.38 -3.44 -1.97
CA LEU A 56 1.71 -2.02 -2.10
C LEU A 56 0.91 -1.40 -3.25
N ALA A 57 -0.17 -0.70 -2.93
CA ALA A 57 -1.04 -0.05 -3.89
C ALA A 57 -0.49 1.34 -4.29
N HIS A 58 -0.01 1.48 -5.52
CA HIS A 58 0.56 2.72 -6.06
C HIS A 58 -0.45 3.89 -6.11
N SER A 59 0.07 5.13 -6.18
CA SER A 59 -0.71 6.36 -6.29
C SER A 59 -1.39 6.53 -7.68
N CYS A 60 -2.03 7.67 -7.93
CA CYS A 60 -2.58 8.01 -9.26
C CYS A 60 -1.52 8.13 -10.35
N ALA A 61 -0.25 8.28 -10.00
CA ALA A 61 0.89 8.35 -10.94
C ALA A 61 1.37 6.96 -11.41
N GLY A 62 0.69 5.88 -11.01
CA GLY A 62 1.09 4.52 -11.36
C GLY A 62 2.29 4.02 -10.56
N THR A 63 2.86 2.91 -11.00
CA THR A 63 4.12 2.38 -10.46
C THR A 63 5.30 3.23 -10.90
N ASN A 64 6.15 3.64 -9.96
CA ASN A 64 7.26 4.55 -10.20
C ASN A 64 8.33 4.43 -9.11
N ALA A 65 9.32 5.32 -9.09
CA ALA A 65 10.42 5.31 -8.10
C ALA A 65 9.93 5.34 -6.64
N HIS A 66 8.79 5.97 -6.33
CA HIS A 66 8.21 5.96 -4.98
C HIS A 66 7.74 4.55 -4.59
N THR A 67 7.17 3.80 -5.54
CA THR A 67 6.81 2.39 -5.35
C THR A 67 8.05 1.54 -5.03
N ASP A 68 9.17 1.77 -5.74
CA ASP A 68 10.43 1.06 -5.49
C ASP A 68 11.03 1.39 -4.11
N VAL A 69 10.97 2.66 -3.70
CA VAL A 69 11.43 3.10 -2.36
C VAL A 69 10.66 2.38 -1.27
N TRP A 70 9.32 2.39 -1.33
CA TRP A 70 8.49 1.70 -0.36
C TRP A 70 8.61 0.18 -0.42
N GLY A 71 8.73 -0.41 -1.62
CA GLY A 71 8.99 -1.84 -1.78
C GLY A 71 10.25 -2.29 -1.04
N LYS A 72 11.37 -1.57 -1.22
CA LYS A 72 12.64 -1.84 -0.55
C LYS A 72 12.57 -1.59 0.96
N LEU A 73 11.90 -0.53 1.40
CA LEU A 73 11.71 -0.21 2.81
C LEU A 73 10.96 -1.33 3.55
N LEU A 74 9.85 -1.80 2.99
CA LEU A 74 9.04 -2.86 3.56
C LEU A 74 9.80 -4.21 3.59
N VAL A 75 10.59 -4.49 2.55
CA VAL A 75 11.52 -5.65 2.56
C VAL A 75 12.54 -5.53 3.68
N GLY A 76 13.09 -4.35 3.91
CA GLY A 76 13.99 -4.08 5.03
C GLY A 76 13.35 -4.31 6.40
N TRP A 77 12.02 -4.24 6.49
CA TRP A 77 11.27 -4.61 7.69
C TRP A 77 10.91 -6.09 7.76
N GLY A 78 11.29 -6.89 6.77
CA GLY A 78 11.09 -8.34 6.73
C GLY A 78 9.77 -8.79 6.11
N TYR A 79 9.11 -7.97 5.29
CA TYR A 79 7.91 -8.32 4.56
C TYR A 79 8.23 -8.70 3.10
N LEU A 80 7.57 -9.74 2.58
CA LEU A 80 7.47 -9.94 1.14
C LEU A 80 6.47 -8.91 0.60
N VAL A 81 6.83 -8.19 -0.48
CA VAL A 81 5.98 -7.12 -1.02
C VAL A 81 5.53 -7.47 -2.43
N LEU A 82 4.24 -7.37 -2.69
CA LEU A 82 3.66 -7.42 -4.04
C LEU A 82 3.13 -6.03 -4.39
N ALA A 83 3.67 -5.43 -5.44
CA ALA A 83 3.22 -4.14 -5.98
C ALA A 83 2.46 -4.35 -7.31
N PRO A 84 1.12 -4.45 -7.30
CA PRO A 84 0.31 -4.56 -8.51
C PRO A 84 0.37 -3.30 -9.38
N ASP A 85 0.42 -3.44 -10.69
CA ASP A 85 0.15 -2.37 -11.66
C ASP A 85 -1.32 -2.45 -12.10
N SER A 86 -2.16 -1.66 -11.45
CA SER A 86 -3.58 -1.58 -11.81
C SER A 86 -3.86 -0.76 -13.08
N PHE A 87 -2.87 -0.04 -13.61
CA PHE A 87 -3.08 0.91 -14.71
C PHE A 87 -2.56 0.40 -16.05
N GLY A 88 -1.35 -0.14 -16.12
CA GLY A 88 -0.75 -0.62 -17.37
C GLY A 88 -1.62 -1.61 -18.14
N PRO A 89 -2.18 -2.67 -17.52
CA PRO A 89 -3.08 -3.60 -18.17
C PRO A 89 -4.39 -2.97 -18.69
N ARG A 90 -4.76 -1.78 -18.16
CA ARG A 90 -5.93 -1.00 -18.61
C ARG A 90 -5.57 0.10 -19.63
N GLY A 91 -4.35 0.07 -20.19
CA GLY A 91 -3.91 0.98 -21.24
C GLY A 91 -3.54 2.39 -20.79
N THR A 92 -3.30 2.61 -19.50
CA THR A 92 -2.85 3.92 -19.00
C THR A 92 -1.67 3.79 -18.05
N LYS A 93 -0.86 4.84 -17.92
CA LYS A 93 0.25 4.90 -16.96
C LYS A 93 -0.12 5.67 -15.69
N ALA A 94 -1.09 6.58 -15.78
CA ALA A 94 -1.49 7.45 -14.68
C ALA A 94 -2.95 7.89 -14.83
N VAL A 95 -3.59 8.23 -13.72
CA VAL A 95 -4.98 8.72 -13.67
C VAL A 95 -5.14 10.00 -12.84
N CYS A 96 -4.05 10.72 -12.55
CA CYS A 96 -4.09 11.91 -11.70
C CYS A 96 -5.03 12.99 -12.24
N THR A 97 -5.10 13.14 -13.56
CA THR A 97 -6.00 14.09 -14.25
C THR A 97 -7.33 13.47 -14.69
N THR A 98 -7.44 12.14 -14.67
CA THR A 98 -8.61 11.36 -15.09
C THR A 98 -8.98 10.30 -14.07
N PRO A 99 -9.29 10.68 -12.80
CA PRO A 99 -9.43 9.72 -11.69
C PRO A 99 -10.61 8.74 -11.87
N GLY A 100 -11.54 9.03 -12.78
CA GLY A 100 -12.65 8.13 -13.12
C GLY A 100 -12.28 7.00 -14.08
N PHE A 101 -11.12 7.06 -14.76
CA PHE A 101 -10.72 6.04 -15.74
C PHE A 101 -10.37 4.69 -15.09
N VAL A 102 -9.62 4.69 -13.99
CA VAL A 102 -9.46 3.53 -13.11
C VAL A 102 -9.71 3.98 -11.69
N THR A 103 -10.85 3.59 -11.13
CA THR A 103 -11.28 4.01 -9.79
C THR A 103 -10.68 3.13 -8.68
N PRO A 104 -10.61 3.61 -7.42
CA PRO A 104 -10.25 2.77 -6.28
C PRO A 104 -11.12 1.52 -6.16
N ASN A 105 -12.41 1.61 -6.51
CA ASN A 105 -13.32 0.47 -6.49
C ASN A 105 -12.90 -0.62 -7.49
N MET A 106 -12.55 -0.27 -8.73
CA MET A 106 -12.06 -1.23 -9.73
C MET A 106 -10.79 -1.94 -9.27
N ARG A 107 -9.92 -1.26 -8.52
CA ARG A 107 -8.67 -1.82 -8.00
C ARG A 107 -8.88 -2.82 -6.87
N VAL A 108 -10.04 -2.84 -6.21
CA VAL A 108 -10.34 -3.86 -5.18
C VAL A 108 -10.32 -5.27 -5.78
N ALA A 109 -10.78 -5.44 -7.03
CA ALA A 109 -10.68 -6.71 -7.75
C ALA A 109 -9.23 -7.15 -8.01
N ASP A 110 -8.32 -6.18 -8.26
CA ASP A 110 -6.90 -6.45 -8.42
C ASP A 110 -6.26 -6.86 -7.08
N ILE A 111 -6.67 -6.21 -5.98
CA ILE A 111 -6.22 -6.57 -4.63
C ILE A 111 -6.72 -7.96 -4.23
N ALA A 112 -7.96 -8.33 -4.60
CA ALA A 112 -8.46 -9.68 -4.38
C ALA A 112 -7.60 -10.73 -5.11
N GLY A 113 -7.27 -10.48 -6.37
CA GLY A 113 -6.37 -11.35 -7.13
C GLY A 113 -4.96 -11.41 -6.55
N ALA A 114 -4.44 -10.28 -6.04
CA ALA A 114 -3.14 -10.23 -5.36
C ALA A 114 -3.15 -11.06 -4.06
N LEU A 115 -4.24 -11.03 -3.28
CA LEU A 115 -4.40 -11.88 -2.09
C LEU A 115 -4.40 -13.36 -2.47
N ASP A 116 -5.19 -13.75 -3.47
CA ASP A 116 -5.25 -15.13 -3.95
C ASP A 116 -3.87 -15.59 -4.45
N TYR A 117 -3.17 -14.76 -5.23
CA TYR A 117 -1.80 -15.05 -5.68
C TYR A 117 -0.83 -15.26 -4.50
N LEU A 118 -0.84 -14.35 -3.52
CA LEU A 118 0.02 -14.47 -2.34
C LEU A 118 -0.30 -15.71 -1.50
N ALA A 119 -1.58 -16.12 -1.42
CA ALA A 119 -2.01 -17.31 -0.71
C ALA A 119 -1.49 -18.62 -1.33
N THR A 120 -1.17 -18.64 -2.64
CA THR A 120 -0.56 -19.81 -3.32
C THR A 120 0.94 -19.95 -3.07
N ARG A 121 1.60 -18.90 -2.57
CA ARG A 121 3.06 -18.88 -2.41
C ARG A 121 3.51 -19.61 -1.14
N PRO A 122 4.45 -20.56 -1.24
CA PRO A 122 4.98 -21.29 -0.07
C PRO A 122 5.85 -20.41 0.84
N ASP A 123 6.38 -19.28 0.32
CA ASP A 123 7.21 -18.33 1.05
C ASP A 123 6.41 -17.18 1.69
N VAL A 124 5.06 -17.29 1.75
CA VAL A 124 4.16 -16.34 2.41
C VAL A 124 3.45 -16.99 3.60
N VAL A 125 3.43 -16.30 4.74
CA VAL A 125 2.65 -16.73 5.91
C VAL A 125 1.16 -16.50 5.66
N LYS A 126 0.38 -17.57 5.65
CA LYS A 126 -1.07 -17.53 5.40
C LYS A 126 -1.78 -16.66 6.45
N GLY A 127 -2.69 -15.80 5.99
CA GLY A 127 -3.45 -14.89 6.87
C GLY A 127 -2.63 -13.73 7.47
N LYS A 128 -1.37 -13.57 7.07
CA LYS A 128 -0.50 -12.46 7.48
C LYS A 128 -0.18 -11.56 6.29
N ILE A 129 -1.22 -11.07 5.61
CA ILE A 129 -1.11 -10.19 4.45
C ILE A 129 -1.72 -8.83 4.80
N GLY A 130 -0.92 -7.78 4.71
CA GLY A 130 -1.37 -6.39 4.84
C GLY A 130 -1.50 -5.70 3.48
N ILE A 131 -2.11 -4.53 3.49
CA ILE A 131 -2.13 -3.62 2.34
C ILE A 131 -1.67 -2.23 2.78
N ILE A 132 -0.82 -1.59 1.98
CA ILE A 132 -0.45 -0.17 2.12
C ILE A 132 -0.71 0.54 0.81
N GLY A 133 -1.11 1.80 0.86
CA GLY A 133 -1.30 2.58 -0.35
C GLY A 133 -1.23 4.07 -0.12
N HIS A 134 -0.87 4.79 -1.18
CA HIS A 134 -0.61 6.23 -1.17
C HIS A 134 -1.61 6.95 -2.08
N SER A 135 -2.25 8.02 -1.62
CA SER A 135 -3.19 8.82 -2.41
C SER A 135 -4.33 7.94 -2.97
N HIS A 136 -4.43 7.79 -4.29
CA HIS A 136 -5.35 6.88 -4.95
C HIS A 136 -5.21 5.43 -4.45
N GLY A 137 -3.97 4.97 -4.17
CA GLY A 137 -3.72 3.69 -3.50
C GLY A 137 -4.22 3.67 -2.06
N GLY A 138 -4.11 4.76 -1.32
CA GLY A 138 -4.69 4.91 0.01
C GLY A 138 -6.22 4.79 -0.02
N SER A 139 -6.86 5.40 -1.01
CA SER A 139 -8.31 5.21 -1.26
C SER A 139 -8.66 3.75 -1.60
N THR A 140 -7.77 3.06 -2.34
CA THR A 140 -7.91 1.62 -2.61
C THR A 140 -7.81 0.80 -1.33
N VAL A 141 -6.89 1.14 -0.41
CA VAL A 141 -6.82 0.51 0.92
C VAL A 141 -8.14 0.65 1.65
N LEU A 142 -8.66 1.89 1.77
CA LEU A 142 -9.91 2.14 2.45
C LEU A 142 -11.08 1.33 1.84
N ARG A 143 -11.11 1.17 0.51
CA ARG A 143 -12.11 0.33 -0.16
C ARG A 143 -11.89 -1.14 0.12
N SER A 144 -10.66 -1.63 0.01
CA SER A 144 -10.32 -3.05 0.20
C SER A 144 -10.58 -3.56 1.62
N THR A 145 -10.60 -2.67 2.60
CA THR A 145 -10.89 -3.03 4.00
C THR A 145 -12.37 -3.04 4.35
N GLN A 146 -13.26 -2.63 3.42
CA GLN A 146 -14.69 -2.66 3.65
C GLN A 146 -15.25 -4.09 3.71
N ARG A 147 -16.18 -4.31 4.63
CA ARG A 147 -16.82 -5.61 4.89
C ARG A 147 -17.50 -6.20 3.65
N ASN A 148 -18.15 -5.36 2.86
CA ASN A 148 -18.90 -5.77 1.67
C ASN A 148 -18.07 -6.38 0.53
N PHE A 149 -16.72 -6.26 0.59
CA PHE A 149 -15.82 -6.92 -0.36
C PHE A 149 -15.28 -8.27 0.12
N GLY A 150 -15.35 -8.56 1.41
CA GLY A 150 -14.97 -9.87 1.96
C GLY A 150 -13.48 -10.19 1.87
N LEU A 151 -12.59 -9.19 1.81
CA LEU A 151 -11.15 -9.44 1.64
C LEU A 151 -10.47 -9.95 2.92
N ALA A 152 -11.07 -9.73 4.09
CA ALA A 152 -10.61 -10.33 5.34
C ALA A 152 -10.64 -11.87 5.27
N GLN A 153 -11.70 -12.44 4.68
CA GLN A 153 -11.86 -13.89 4.47
C GLN A 153 -10.85 -14.44 3.43
N ARG A 154 -10.28 -13.58 2.59
CA ARG A 154 -9.18 -13.93 1.68
C ARG A 154 -7.78 -13.75 2.29
N GLY A 155 -7.70 -13.42 3.59
CA GLY A 155 -6.44 -13.30 4.32
C GLY A 155 -5.89 -11.87 4.46
N LEU A 156 -6.66 -10.84 4.08
CA LEU A 156 -6.29 -9.45 4.40
C LEU A 156 -6.42 -9.25 5.92
N ALA A 157 -5.32 -8.86 6.58
CA ALA A 157 -5.25 -8.74 8.02
C ALA A 157 -5.17 -7.30 8.55
N ALA A 158 -4.67 -6.35 7.73
CA ALA A 158 -4.50 -4.96 8.14
C ALA A 158 -4.31 -4.02 6.94
N GLY A 159 -4.65 -2.74 7.08
CA GLY A 159 -4.47 -1.72 6.04
C GLY A 159 -3.83 -0.43 6.54
N VAL A 160 -2.94 0.18 5.75
CA VAL A 160 -2.37 1.51 6.01
C VAL A 160 -2.62 2.41 4.81
N ALA A 161 -3.31 3.53 5.03
CA ALA A 161 -3.68 4.49 4.00
C ALA A 161 -2.99 5.84 4.23
N TYR A 162 -2.07 6.20 3.34
CA TYR A 162 -1.41 7.50 3.31
C TYR A 162 -2.22 8.49 2.47
N TYR A 163 -2.54 9.63 3.02
CA TYR A 163 -3.27 10.74 2.40
C TYR A 163 -4.34 10.28 1.39
N PRO A 164 -5.28 9.43 1.84
CA PRO A 164 -6.31 8.87 0.96
C PRO A 164 -7.36 9.91 0.59
N GLY A 165 -7.96 9.79 -0.59
CA GLY A 165 -9.23 10.44 -0.87
C GLY A 165 -10.34 9.75 -0.05
N CYS A 166 -10.73 10.35 1.07
CA CYS A 166 -11.79 9.83 1.91
C CYS A 166 -13.15 10.20 1.32
N ASN A 167 -13.81 9.22 0.72
CA ASN A 167 -15.18 9.39 0.23
C ASN A 167 -16.15 8.80 1.26
N PRO A 168 -17.23 9.50 1.65
CA PRO A 168 -18.17 9.07 2.70
C PRO A 168 -18.99 7.81 2.38
N GLN A 169 -18.93 7.28 1.18
CA GLN A 169 -19.63 6.04 0.79
C GLN A 169 -18.95 4.78 1.33
N PHE A 170 -18.84 4.68 2.66
CA PHE A 170 -18.44 3.45 3.34
C PHE A 170 -19.70 2.68 3.76
N ASP A 171 -20.23 1.89 2.84
CA ASP A 171 -21.38 1.05 3.10
C ASP A 171 -20.93 -0.22 3.85
N GLY A 172 -21.24 -0.30 5.15
CA GLY A 172 -21.09 -1.55 5.91
C GLY A 172 -19.89 -1.67 6.85
N GLY A 173 -19.09 -0.62 7.05
CA GLY A 173 -17.95 -0.63 7.97
C GLY A 173 -16.71 -1.36 7.45
N VAL A 174 -15.69 -1.47 8.27
CA VAL A 174 -14.41 -2.14 7.96
C VAL A 174 -14.28 -3.45 8.74
N ASP A 175 -13.62 -4.46 8.15
CA ASP A 175 -13.43 -5.79 8.73
C ASP A 175 -12.06 -6.01 9.33
N VAL A 176 -11.08 -5.16 8.98
CA VAL A 176 -9.69 -5.29 9.43
C VAL A 176 -9.20 -3.96 10.01
N PRO A 177 -8.23 -3.98 10.93
CA PRO A 177 -7.60 -2.77 11.43
C PRO A 177 -7.04 -1.88 10.32
N VAL A 178 -7.28 -0.57 10.42
CA VAL A 178 -6.80 0.44 9.47
C VAL A 178 -6.05 1.54 10.22
N LEU A 179 -4.89 1.92 9.71
CA LEU A 179 -4.18 3.14 10.07
C LEU A 179 -4.29 4.14 8.91
N LEU A 180 -4.85 5.32 9.20
CA LEU A 180 -4.99 6.42 8.26
C LEU A 180 -4.03 7.55 8.66
N LEU A 181 -3.24 8.04 7.70
CA LEU A 181 -2.24 9.08 7.87
C LEU A 181 -2.52 10.20 6.86
N ALA A 182 -2.83 11.40 7.33
CA ALA A 182 -3.23 12.51 6.46
C ALA A 182 -2.59 13.83 6.88
N GLY A 183 -2.33 14.72 5.92
CA GLY A 183 -1.83 16.06 6.15
C GLY A 183 -2.96 17.10 6.18
N ASP A 184 -2.90 18.06 7.10
CA ASP A 184 -3.92 19.11 7.22
C ASP A 184 -3.78 20.19 6.13
N LYS A 185 -2.59 20.30 5.51
CA LYS A 185 -2.35 21.20 4.36
C LYS A 185 -2.57 20.52 3.01
N ASP A 186 -3.06 19.29 3.00
CA ASP A 186 -3.34 18.56 1.76
C ASP A 186 -4.57 19.17 1.05
N ASP A 187 -4.31 19.81 -0.08
CA ASP A 187 -5.33 20.46 -0.91
C ASP A 187 -5.89 19.54 -2.02
N TRP A 188 -5.32 18.32 -2.16
CA TRP A 188 -5.77 17.31 -3.12
C TRP A 188 -6.77 16.34 -2.51
N THR A 189 -6.43 15.82 -1.33
CA THR A 189 -7.26 14.91 -0.55
C THR A 189 -7.46 15.47 0.87
N PRO A 190 -8.30 16.51 1.05
CA PRO A 190 -8.42 17.24 2.30
C PRO A 190 -8.71 16.35 3.50
N ALA A 191 -7.94 16.53 4.59
CA ALA A 191 -8.01 15.72 5.80
C ALA A 191 -9.37 15.77 6.49
N ASP A 192 -10.15 16.85 6.33
CA ASP A 192 -11.49 16.97 6.94
C ASP A 192 -12.48 15.91 6.42
N ARG A 193 -12.33 15.49 5.17
CA ARG A 193 -13.13 14.37 4.65
C ARG A 193 -12.78 13.06 5.37
N CYS A 194 -11.51 12.88 5.71
CA CYS A 194 -11.07 11.72 6.48
C CYS A 194 -11.52 11.80 7.94
N ARG A 195 -11.52 12.98 8.56
CA ARG A 195 -12.07 13.17 9.91
C ARG A 195 -13.56 12.78 9.96
N SER A 196 -14.34 13.24 8.98
CA SER A 196 -15.76 12.90 8.87
C SER A 196 -15.98 11.40 8.71
N LEU A 197 -15.18 10.74 7.83
CA LEU A 197 -15.24 9.30 7.64
C LEU A 197 -14.88 8.53 8.94
N VAL A 198 -13.75 8.86 9.56
CA VAL A 198 -13.28 8.20 10.79
C VAL A 198 -14.28 8.37 11.92
N SER A 199 -14.90 9.55 12.06
CA SER A 199 -15.97 9.79 13.04
C SER A 199 -17.18 8.87 12.84
N SER A 200 -17.56 8.59 11.58
CA SER A 200 -18.65 7.65 11.26
C SER A 200 -18.30 6.19 11.59
N LEU A 201 -16.99 5.83 11.55
CA LEU A 201 -16.48 4.50 11.82
C LEU A 201 -15.98 4.30 13.26
N SER A 202 -15.94 5.36 14.08
CA SER A 202 -15.34 5.35 15.42
C SER A 202 -15.99 4.33 16.38
N ARG A 203 -17.22 3.92 16.13
CA ARG A 203 -17.92 2.90 16.91
C ARG A 203 -17.31 1.50 16.79
N THR A 204 -16.45 1.25 15.79
CA THR A 204 -15.85 -0.07 15.56
C THR A 204 -14.49 -0.23 16.26
N GLY A 205 -13.83 0.88 16.66
CA GLY A 205 -12.53 0.87 17.33
C GLY A 205 -11.35 0.36 16.50
N ILE A 206 -11.57 0.01 15.22
CA ILE A 206 -10.55 -0.62 14.36
C ILE A 206 -9.90 0.34 13.36
N VAL A 207 -10.35 1.62 13.30
CA VAL A 207 -9.72 2.65 12.49
C VAL A 207 -9.00 3.65 13.39
N ALA A 208 -7.68 3.70 13.29
CA ALA A 208 -6.85 4.73 13.89
C ALA A 208 -6.45 5.76 12.83
N ALA A 209 -6.48 7.05 13.20
CA ALA A 209 -6.07 8.12 12.29
C ALA A 209 -5.07 9.07 12.95
N VAL A 210 -4.10 9.52 12.17
CA VAL A 210 -3.13 10.55 12.57
C VAL A 210 -3.18 11.67 11.53
N TYR A 211 -3.27 12.90 12.01
CA TYR A 211 -3.31 14.10 11.18
C TYR A 211 -2.10 14.97 11.47
N TYR A 212 -1.38 15.36 10.42
CA TYR A 212 -0.14 16.13 10.50
C TYR A 212 -0.42 17.60 10.13
N PRO A 213 -0.34 18.54 11.08
CA PRO A 213 -0.82 19.93 10.89
C PRO A 213 -0.14 20.69 9.75
N ASN A 214 1.12 20.35 9.43
CA ASN A 214 1.91 21.05 8.42
C ASN A 214 2.12 20.27 7.12
N ALA A 215 1.69 19.00 7.06
CA ALA A 215 1.96 18.13 5.94
C ALA A 215 1.01 18.40 4.77
N TYR A 216 1.59 18.44 3.57
CA TYR A 216 0.90 18.48 2.28
C TYR A 216 0.68 17.07 1.71
N HIS A 217 0.09 16.98 0.52
CA HIS A 217 0.01 15.73 -0.21
C HIS A 217 1.40 15.15 -0.51
N SER A 218 1.57 13.83 -0.44
CA SER A 218 2.85 13.13 -0.62
C SER A 218 3.96 13.53 0.37
N PHE A 219 3.61 13.84 1.61
CA PHE A 219 4.53 14.30 2.65
C PHE A 219 5.66 13.30 2.99
N ASP A 220 5.52 12.04 2.62
CA ASP A 220 6.52 10.98 2.80
C ASP A 220 7.53 10.89 1.65
N SER A 221 7.31 11.60 0.55
CA SER A 221 8.16 11.54 -0.66
C SER A 221 9.21 12.64 -0.69
N ARG A 222 10.49 12.29 -0.53
CA ARG A 222 11.61 13.26 -0.58
C ARG A 222 11.74 14.03 -1.90
N SER A 223 11.14 13.52 -2.98
CA SER A 223 11.09 14.20 -4.29
C SER A 223 9.85 15.09 -4.47
N ALA A 224 8.97 15.15 -3.47
CA ALA A 224 7.79 15.98 -3.50
C ALA A 224 8.14 17.39 -3.02
N ASP A 225 8.28 18.31 -3.93
CA ASP A 225 8.30 19.76 -3.70
C ASP A 225 7.95 20.41 -5.04
N ARG A 226 6.67 20.32 -5.41
CA ARG A 226 6.18 20.81 -6.68
C ARG A 226 4.66 20.88 -6.73
N ASN A 227 4.16 21.71 -7.62
CA ASN A 227 2.77 21.67 -8.05
C ASN A 227 2.57 20.64 -9.17
N VAL A 228 1.47 19.90 -9.11
CA VAL A 228 1.10 18.91 -10.10
C VAL A 228 -0.36 19.11 -10.53
N PRO A 229 -0.69 18.86 -11.80
CA PRO A 229 -2.07 18.94 -12.26
C PRO A 229 -2.89 17.75 -11.75
N GLY A 230 -4.07 18.06 -11.24
CA GLY A 230 -5.13 17.11 -10.95
C GLY A 230 -6.27 17.19 -11.95
N ALA A 231 -7.43 16.68 -11.57
CA ALA A 231 -8.63 16.73 -12.40
C ALA A 231 -9.03 18.18 -12.75
N ALA A 232 -9.55 18.37 -13.95
CA ALA A 232 -9.98 19.68 -14.48
C ALA A 232 -8.87 20.76 -14.46
N GLY A 233 -7.58 20.35 -14.47
CA GLY A 233 -6.45 21.27 -14.50
C GLY A 233 -6.14 21.97 -13.17
N LYS A 234 -6.83 21.64 -12.09
CA LYS A 234 -6.53 22.15 -10.77
C LYS A 234 -5.11 21.76 -10.36
N GLN A 235 -4.32 22.73 -9.91
CA GLN A 235 -2.97 22.48 -9.41
C GLN A 235 -3.03 22.11 -7.92
N HIS A 236 -2.22 21.13 -7.53
CA HIS A 236 -2.10 20.67 -6.15
C HIS A 236 -0.64 20.70 -5.71
N HIS A 237 -0.39 21.16 -4.48
CA HIS A 237 0.94 21.21 -3.92
C HIS A 237 1.33 19.89 -3.25
N LEU A 238 2.45 19.33 -3.66
CA LEU A 238 3.10 18.19 -3.04
C LEU A 238 4.36 18.66 -2.33
N ALA A 239 4.56 18.30 -1.06
CA ALA A 239 5.78 18.64 -0.35
C ALA A 239 6.15 17.55 0.67
N TYR A 240 7.46 17.24 0.75
CA TYR A 240 8.02 16.42 1.81
C TYR A 240 7.95 17.15 3.15
N ASP A 241 7.53 16.45 4.20
CA ASP A 241 7.53 16.97 5.57
C ASP A 241 8.53 16.17 6.43
N PRO A 242 9.64 16.79 6.89
CA PRO A 242 10.69 16.08 7.62
C PRO A 242 10.29 15.63 9.02
N ALA A 243 9.18 16.12 9.57
CA ALA A 243 8.64 15.68 10.85
C ALA A 243 7.57 14.59 10.66
N ALA A 244 6.63 14.81 9.73
CA ALA A 244 5.54 13.87 9.47
C ALA A 244 6.02 12.56 8.83
N ALA A 245 6.94 12.62 7.88
CA ALA A 245 7.39 11.44 7.14
C ALA A 245 8.00 10.35 8.05
N PRO A 246 9.00 10.62 8.90
CA PRO A 246 9.57 9.59 9.77
C PRO A 246 8.60 9.12 10.85
N ASP A 247 7.73 9.97 11.38
CA ASP A 247 6.69 9.53 12.34
C ASP A 247 5.67 8.62 11.69
N ALA A 248 5.20 8.95 10.49
CA ALA A 248 4.27 8.11 9.72
C ALA A 248 4.88 6.75 9.38
N GLU A 249 6.16 6.72 9.00
CA GLU A 249 6.91 5.50 8.73
C GLU A 249 7.02 4.63 10.00
N ALA A 250 7.39 5.21 11.14
CA ALA A 250 7.51 4.51 12.41
C ALA A 250 6.16 3.92 12.86
N ARG A 251 5.06 4.68 12.73
CA ARG A 251 3.70 4.21 13.03
C ARG A 251 3.28 3.08 12.10
N THR A 252 3.57 3.18 10.81
CA THR A 252 3.30 2.13 9.83
C THR A 252 4.02 0.84 10.19
N ARG A 253 5.30 0.93 10.53
CA ARG A 253 6.11 -0.23 10.96
C ARG A 253 5.55 -0.88 12.23
N ALA A 254 5.23 -0.09 13.23
CA ALA A 254 4.64 -0.58 14.49
C ALA A 254 3.26 -1.21 14.25
N PHE A 255 2.44 -0.60 13.39
CA PHE A 255 1.12 -1.11 13.06
C PHE A 255 1.19 -2.47 12.37
N PHE A 256 1.99 -2.62 11.32
CA PHE A 256 2.15 -3.92 10.67
C PHE A 256 2.82 -4.96 11.57
N ALA A 257 3.77 -4.57 12.42
CA ALA A 257 4.35 -5.49 13.39
C ALA A 257 3.30 -6.05 14.38
N LYS A 258 2.32 -5.23 14.76
CA LYS A 258 1.23 -5.65 15.66
C LYS A 258 0.27 -6.66 15.00
N TYR A 259 -0.04 -6.51 13.74
CA TYR A 259 -1.10 -7.30 13.10
C TYR A 259 -0.60 -8.42 12.17
N LEU A 260 0.63 -8.32 11.68
CA LEU A 260 1.18 -9.28 10.71
C LEU A 260 2.27 -10.20 11.29
N ARG A 261 2.71 -9.96 12.51
CA ARG A 261 3.70 -10.82 13.17
C ARG A 261 3.14 -11.59 14.35
#